data_d06f253b8a1c4801ebb95c9818c9248d
#
_entry.id   d06f253b8a1c4801ebb95c9818c9248d
#
_cell.length_a   1.000
_cell.length_b   1.000
_cell.length_c   1.000
_cell.angle_alpha   90.00
_cell.angle_beta   90.00
_cell.angle_gamma   90.00
#
_symmetry.space_group_name_H-M   'P 1'
#
loop_
_entity.id
_entity.type
_entity.pdbx_description
1 polymer ?
#
loop_
_entity_poly.entity_id
_entity_poly.type
_entity_poly.pdbx_seq_one_letter_code
_entity_poly.pdbx_strand_id
1 'polypeptide(L)'
;MKHFITSLLLLNCYLLHAQKTYVPDNNFEQTLIDLGYDNALDDSVLTANISGVTYLNVSNESISDLTGIEGFTALTNLRCGHNQLTSLDVSSNTALTELRCNDNQITSLDVSNNTALTWLDCMQNQLTILDVSNNTALDHLICGYNQLTSLNVSSNTALTWLDCSNNNLTYLNMKNGVTDALAQFYAMY
;
A
#
# COMPACT_ATOMS: atom_id res chain seq x y z
N MET A 1 52.61 16.34 46.96
CA MET A 1 52.42 15.72 45.65
C MET A 1 50.94 15.60 45.39
N LYS A 2 50.41 16.47 44.57
CA LYS A 2 48.98 16.43 44.17
C LYS A 2 48.92 15.70 42.83
N HIS A 3 48.28 14.51 42.81
CA HIS A 3 48.03 13.77 41.57
C HIS A 3 46.83 14.40 40.87
N PHE A 4 47.08 15.01 39.71
CA PHE A 4 46.03 15.38 38.75
C PHE A 4 45.64 14.11 37.98
N ILE A 5 44.45 13.61 38.24
CA ILE A 5 43.78 12.60 37.40
C ILE A 5 43.09 13.34 36.27
N THR A 6 43.71 13.37 35.11
CA THR A 6 43.09 13.82 33.87
C THR A 6 42.13 12.72 33.40
N SER A 7 40.84 12.89 33.68
CA SER A 7 39.79 12.05 33.11
C SER A 7 39.67 12.39 31.62
N LEU A 8 40.19 11.48 30.78
CA LEU A 8 40.01 11.54 29.34
C LEU A 8 38.57 11.12 29.02
N LEU A 9 37.66 12.07 28.90
CA LEU A 9 36.33 11.85 28.32
C LEU A 9 36.51 11.48 26.84
N LEU A 10 36.48 10.19 26.54
CA LEU A 10 36.29 9.68 25.19
C LEU A 10 34.87 10.06 24.76
N LEU A 11 34.77 11.16 24.06
CA LEU A 11 33.54 11.55 23.32
C LEU A 11 33.39 10.56 22.17
N ASN A 12 32.70 9.45 22.41
CA ASN A 12 32.24 8.58 21.35
C ASN A 12 31.24 9.37 20.50
N CYS A 13 31.75 10.07 19.50
CA CYS A 13 30.93 10.63 18.43
C CYS A 13 30.44 9.44 17.59
N TYR A 14 29.34 8.81 18.01
CA TYR A 14 28.59 7.97 17.10
C TYR A 14 28.14 8.88 15.98
N LEU A 15 28.76 8.74 14.82
CA LEU A 15 28.20 9.25 13.57
C LEU A 15 26.84 8.57 13.43
N LEU A 16 25.78 9.23 13.88
CA LEU A 16 24.42 8.86 13.52
C LEU A 16 24.34 9.05 12.00
N HIS A 17 24.62 7.99 11.27
CA HIS A 17 24.21 7.95 9.88
C HIS A 17 22.70 7.99 9.89
N ALA A 18 22.12 9.02 9.26
CA ALA A 18 20.68 9.11 9.10
C ALA A 18 20.21 7.84 8.39
N GLN A 19 19.21 7.17 8.97
CA GLN A 19 18.67 5.95 8.38
C GLN A 19 18.09 6.26 7.01
N LYS A 20 18.50 5.47 6.00
CA LYS A 20 17.97 5.55 4.64
C LYS A 20 17.08 4.35 4.36
N THR A 21 16.03 4.60 3.62
CA THR A 21 15.16 3.58 3.03
C THR A 21 15.60 3.36 1.59
N TYR A 22 15.77 2.11 1.20
CA TYR A 22 16.19 1.72 -0.15
C TYR A 22 15.02 1.89 -1.14
N VAL A 23 15.25 2.55 -2.28
CA VAL A 23 14.25 2.84 -3.33
C VAL A 23 14.90 2.59 -4.68
N PRO A 24 14.85 1.34 -5.20
CA PRO A 24 15.62 0.94 -6.39
C PRO A 24 15.00 1.38 -7.72
N ASP A 25 13.70 1.71 -7.74
CA ASP A 25 13.03 2.13 -8.97
C ASP A 25 13.25 3.63 -9.20
N ASN A 26 13.98 3.98 -10.26
CA ASN A 26 14.31 5.37 -10.56
C ASN A 26 13.08 6.26 -10.77
N ASN A 27 11.96 5.72 -11.27
CA ASN A 27 10.74 6.50 -11.46
C ASN A 27 10.08 6.78 -10.09
N PHE A 28 10.13 5.78 -9.19
CA PHE A 28 9.63 5.99 -7.83
C PHE A 28 10.50 7.01 -7.08
N GLU A 29 11.82 6.84 -7.13
CA GLU A 29 12.74 7.79 -6.49
C GLU A 29 12.61 9.21 -7.08
N GLN A 30 12.52 9.34 -8.42
CA GLN A 30 12.28 10.64 -9.07
C GLN A 30 10.97 11.26 -8.59
N THR A 31 9.91 10.46 -8.46
CA THR A 31 8.63 10.96 -7.93
C THR A 31 8.78 11.46 -6.48
N LEU A 32 9.59 10.78 -5.65
CA LEU A 32 9.87 11.26 -4.29
C LEU A 32 10.66 12.57 -4.28
N ILE A 33 11.57 12.76 -5.25
CA ILE A 33 12.28 14.02 -5.46
C ILE A 33 11.31 15.14 -5.85
N ASP A 34 10.43 14.88 -6.81
CA ASP A 34 9.45 15.86 -7.31
C ASP A 34 8.44 16.26 -6.22
N LEU A 35 8.14 15.34 -5.30
CA LEU A 35 7.31 15.57 -4.11
C LEU A 35 8.09 16.28 -2.97
N GLY A 36 9.41 16.43 -3.09
CA GLY A 36 10.25 17.09 -2.10
C GLY A 36 10.64 16.22 -0.89
N TYR A 37 10.49 14.90 -1.00
CA TYR A 37 10.90 13.96 0.05
C TYR A 37 12.36 13.54 -0.09
N ASP A 38 12.93 13.68 -1.30
CA ASP A 38 14.31 13.35 -1.59
C ASP A 38 14.97 14.46 -2.43
N ASN A 39 16.30 14.35 -2.71
CA ASN A 39 17.07 15.36 -3.41
C ASN A 39 18.06 14.80 -4.45
N ALA A 40 18.19 13.50 -4.57
CA ALA A 40 19.14 12.86 -5.49
C ALA A 40 18.65 11.47 -5.89
N LEU A 41 18.91 11.06 -7.13
CA LEU A 41 18.77 9.68 -7.59
C LEU A 41 19.99 8.88 -7.11
N ASP A 42 19.88 8.24 -5.93
CA ASP A 42 20.97 7.46 -5.30
C ASP A 42 20.47 6.14 -4.70
N ASP A 43 19.33 5.65 -5.22
CA ASP A 43 18.63 4.43 -4.79
C ASP A 43 18.19 4.49 -3.32
N SER A 44 18.01 5.68 -2.75
CA SER A 44 17.65 5.77 -1.33
C SER A 44 17.09 7.12 -0.91
N VAL A 45 16.11 7.11 -0.01
CA VAL A 45 15.55 8.31 0.63
C VAL A 45 15.81 8.30 2.13
N LEU A 46 15.98 9.49 2.75
CA LEU A 46 16.06 9.60 4.21
C LEU A 46 14.74 9.12 4.84
N THR A 47 14.79 8.06 5.65
CA THR A 47 13.60 7.50 6.31
C THR A 47 12.83 8.55 7.11
N ALA A 48 13.53 9.49 7.73
CA ALA A 48 12.93 10.58 8.49
C ALA A 48 12.07 11.53 7.63
N ASN A 49 12.33 11.63 6.32
CA ASN A 49 11.55 12.47 5.41
C ASN A 49 10.21 11.83 5.04
N ILE A 50 10.12 10.49 5.09
CA ILE A 50 8.98 9.74 4.58
C ILE A 50 8.14 9.08 5.68
N SER A 51 8.72 8.79 6.84
CA SER A 51 8.04 8.04 7.92
C SER A 51 6.79 8.74 8.50
N GLY A 52 6.70 10.06 8.38
CA GLY A 52 5.54 10.85 8.82
C GLY A 52 4.51 11.14 7.72
N VAL A 53 4.75 10.69 6.49
CA VAL A 53 3.85 10.94 5.35
C VAL A 53 2.59 10.08 5.50
N THR A 54 1.43 10.72 5.46
CA THR A 54 0.13 10.05 5.59
C THR A 54 -0.60 9.84 4.27
N TYR A 55 -0.28 10.64 3.26
CA TYR A 55 -0.86 10.58 1.91
C TYR A 55 0.25 10.55 0.88
N LEU A 56 0.26 9.52 0.03
CA LEU A 56 1.21 9.39 -1.07
C LEU A 56 0.46 9.09 -2.37
N ASN A 57 0.67 9.95 -3.37
CA ASN A 57 0.17 9.72 -4.72
C ASN A 57 1.35 9.64 -5.68
N VAL A 58 1.55 8.45 -6.23
CA VAL A 58 2.57 8.09 -7.21
C VAL A 58 1.93 7.45 -8.45
N SER A 59 0.71 7.87 -8.78
CA SER A 59 -0.04 7.33 -9.93
C SER A 59 0.49 7.91 -11.24
N ASN A 60 0.48 7.11 -12.32
CA ASN A 60 0.91 7.51 -13.69
C ASN A 60 2.40 7.84 -13.82
N GLU A 61 3.26 7.27 -13.00
CA GLU A 61 4.69 7.58 -12.99
C GLU A 61 5.55 6.50 -13.67
N SER A 62 4.93 5.48 -14.30
CA SER A 62 5.63 4.37 -14.96
C SER A 62 6.50 3.54 -13.98
N ILE A 63 6.14 3.50 -12.71
CA ILE A 63 6.83 2.78 -11.66
C ILE A 63 6.62 1.27 -11.84
N SER A 64 7.68 0.49 -11.73
CA SER A 64 7.65 -0.98 -11.80
C SER A 64 7.88 -1.67 -10.46
N ASP A 65 8.47 -0.97 -9.49
CA ASP A 65 8.78 -1.48 -8.15
C ASP A 65 8.57 -0.38 -7.11
N LEU A 66 7.74 -0.67 -6.10
CA LEU A 66 7.50 0.21 -4.95
C LEU A 66 8.30 -0.21 -3.71
N THR A 67 9.39 -0.94 -3.84
CA THR A 67 10.33 -1.19 -2.74
C THR A 67 10.75 0.16 -2.13
N GLY A 68 10.66 0.26 -0.81
CA GLY A 68 10.82 1.53 -0.06
C GLY A 68 9.50 2.04 0.52
N ILE A 69 8.35 1.55 0.02
CA ILE A 69 7.03 1.92 0.55
C ILE A 69 6.87 1.55 2.03
N GLU A 70 7.58 0.53 2.50
CA GLU A 70 7.59 0.10 3.91
C GLU A 70 8.14 1.17 4.85
N GLY A 71 8.95 2.12 4.33
CA GLY A 71 9.46 3.28 5.09
C GLY A 71 8.39 4.32 5.41
N PHE A 72 7.26 4.30 4.72
CA PHE A 72 6.12 5.21 4.93
C PHE A 72 5.22 4.70 6.05
N THR A 73 5.74 4.63 7.26
CA THR A 73 5.08 3.94 8.40
C THR A 73 3.79 4.61 8.89
N ALA A 74 3.59 5.90 8.60
CA ALA A 74 2.37 6.64 8.95
C ALA A 74 1.34 6.69 7.80
N LEU A 75 1.57 5.95 6.69
CA LEU A 75 0.75 6.06 5.49
C LEU A 75 -0.67 5.56 5.72
N THR A 76 -1.64 6.44 5.47
CA THR A 76 -3.08 6.13 5.54
C THR A 76 -3.71 6.00 4.16
N ASN A 77 -3.19 6.72 3.16
CA ASN A 77 -3.70 6.73 1.80
C ASN A 77 -2.57 6.54 0.80
N LEU A 78 -2.63 5.44 0.04
CA LEU A 78 -1.70 5.15 -1.06
C LEU A 78 -2.45 5.11 -2.38
N ARG A 79 -2.00 5.91 -3.34
CA ARG A 79 -2.44 5.89 -4.73
C ARG A 79 -1.25 5.58 -5.63
N CYS A 80 -1.23 4.39 -6.19
CA CYS A 80 -0.19 3.91 -7.10
C CYS A 80 -0.80 3.31 -8.38
N GLY A 81 -2.01 3.75 -8.75
CA GLY A 81 -2.69 3.32 -9.96
C GLY A 81 -1.98 3.77 -11.24
N HIS A 82 -2.30 3.12 -12.39
CA HIS A 82 -1.73 3.44 -13.70
C HIS A 82 -0.20 3.40 -13.72
N ASN A 83 0.37 2.31 -13.23
CA ASN A 83 1.81 2.03 -13.20
C ASN A 83 2.13 0.68 -13.87
N GLN A 84 3.30 0.14 -13.65
CA GLN A 84 3.77 -1.11 -14.24
C GLN A 84 4.06 -2.17 -13.16
N LEU A 85 3.41 -2.05 -12.00
CA LEU A 85 3.65 -2.93 -10.86
C LEU A 85 3.19 -4.35 -11.17
N THR A 86 4.07 -5.34 -10.94
CA THR A 86 3.74 -6.77 -11.02
C THR A 86 3.48 -7.38 -9.64
N SER A 87 3.94 -6.72 -8.59
CA SER A 87 3.72 -7.05 -7.18
C SER A 87 3.59 -5.77 -6.36
N LEU A 88 2.96 -5.86 -5.18
CA LEU A 88 2.85 -4.77 -4.23
C LEU A 88 2.82 -5.35 -2.82
N ASP A 89 3.81 -4.97 -2.01
CA ASP A 89 3.85 -5.33 -0.58
C ASP A 89 3.52 -4.09 0.27
N VAL A 90 2.36 -4.13 0.91
CA VAL A 90 1.87 -3.09 1.84
C VAL A 90 1.77 -3.61 3.27
N SER A 91 2.40 -4.75 3.56
CA SER A 91 2.30 -5.43 4.87
C SER A 91 2.80 -4.57 6.04
N SER A 92 3.75 -3.66 5.79
CA SER A 92 4.28 -2.72 6.78
C SER A 92 3.42 -1.45 6.95
N ASN A 93 2.55 -1.14 5.99
CA ASN A 93 1.72 0.06 6.00
C ASN A 93 0.37 -0.21 6.70
N THR A 94 0.43 -0.66 7.95
CA THR A 94 -0.72 -1.16 8.70
C THR A 94 -1.78 -0.09 9.03
N ALA A 95 -1.44 1.20 8.87
CA ALA A 95 -2.35 2.33 9.07
C ALA A 95 -3.19 2.66 7.81
N LEU A 96 -3.01 1.93 6.69
CA LEU A 96 -3.75 2.21 5.45
C LEU A 96 -5.26 2.08 5.65
N THR A 97 -5.95 3.15 5.27
CA THR A 97 -7.42 3.24 5.17
C THR A 97 -7.89 3.28 3.72
N GLU A 98 -7.05 3.77 2.80
CA GLU A 98 -7.31 3.81 1.36
C GLU A 98 -6.11 3.25 0.60
N LEU A 99 -6.36 2.25 -0.26
CA LEU A 99 -5.38 1.73 -1.22
C LEU A 99 -5.99 1.74 -2.62
N ARG A 100 -5.35 2.47 -3.55
CA ARG A 100 -5.68 2.45 -4.98
C ARG A 100 -4.46 2.00 -5.77
N CYS A 101 -4.51 0.77 -6.26
CA CYS A 101 -3.48 0.14 -7.09
C CYS A 101 -4.05 -0.35 -8.45
N ASN A 102 -5.13 0.29 -8.89
CA ASN A 102 -5.78 -0.02 -10.16
C ASN A 102 -4.85 0.18 -11.37
N ASP A 103 -5.18 -0.46 -12.51
CA ASP A 103 -4.43 -0.32 -13.77
C ASP A 103 -2.94 -0.62 -13.59
N ASN A 104 -2.63 -1.85 -13.17
CA ASN A 104 -1.29 -2.41 -13.02
C ASN A 104 -1.25 -3.84 -13.58
N GLN A 105 -0.21 -4.60 -13.25
CA GLN A 105 -0.01 -5.98 -13.68
C GLN A 105 0.10 -6.92 -12.46
N ILE A 106 -0.51 -6.56 -11.34
CA ILE A 106 -0.39 -7.26 -10.06
C ILE A 106 -1.07 -8.62 -10.16
N THR A 107 -0.33 -9.68 -9.85
CA THR A 107 -0.82 -11.07 -9.93
C THR A 107 -1.31 -11.61 -8.58
N SER A 108 -0.84 -11.03 -7.48
CA SER A 108 -1.27 -11.34 -6.11
C SER A 108 -1.23 -10.10 -5.24
N LEU A 109 -2.19 -9.93 -4.34
CA LEU A 109 -2.27 -8.80 -3.42
C LEU A 109 -2.68 -9.33 -2.04
N ASP A 110 -1.80 -9.14 -1.05
CA ASP A 110 -2.08 -9.45 0.34
C ASP A 110 -2.35 -8.15 1.12
N VAL A 111 -3.57 -8.01 1.60
CA VAL A 111 -4.03 -6.88 2.42
C VAL A 111 -4.41 -7.31 3.85
N SER A 112 -4.01 -8.51 4.26
CA SER A 112 -4.38 -9.11 5.55
C SER A 112 -3.92 -8.29 6.75
N ASN A 113 -2.81 -7.55 6.63
CA ASN A 113 -2.28 -6.66 7.67
C ASN A 113 -2.93 -5.26 7.67
N ASN A 114 -3.63 -4.89 6.60
CA ASN A 114 -4.22 -3.55 6.45
C ASN A 114 -5.67 -3.55 6.96
N THR A 115 -5.86 -3.94 8.20
CA THR A 115 -7.19 -4.18 8.80
C THR A 115 -8.05 -2.91 8.95
N ALA A 116 -7.43 -1.73 8.80
CA ALA A 116 -8.12 -0.43 8.82
C ALA A 116 -8.65 0.01 7.44
N LEU A 117 -8.43 -0.80 6.38
CA LEU A 117 -8.90 -0.44 5.04
C LEU A 117 -10.42 -0.27 4.99
N THR A 118 -10.83 0.90 4.49
CA THR A 118 -12.22 1.23 4.15
C THR A 118 -12.41 1.30 2.64
N TRP A 119 -11.36 1.60 1.88
CA TRP A 119 -11.39 1.68 0.42
C TRP A 119 -10.27 0.87 -0.19
N LEU A 120 -10.63 -0.12 -1.02
CA LEU A 120 -9.69 -0.87 -1.83
C LEU A 120 -10.10 -0.80 -3.30
N ASP A 121 -9.24 -0.24 -4.13
CA ASP A 121 -9.36 -0.24 -5.59
C ASP A 121 -8.16 -0.98 -6.19
N CYS A 122 -8.39 -2.21 -6.61
CA CYS A 122 -7.44 -3.07 -7.32
C CYS A 122 -7.95 -3.46 -8.71
N MET A 123 -8.84 -2.63 -9.28
CA MET A 123 -9.39 -2.83 -10.61
C MET A 123 -8.30 -2.95 -11.67
N GLN A 124 -8.58 -3.72 -12.74
CA GLN A 124 -7.71 -3.80 -13.91
C GLN A 124 -6.28 -4.24 -13.55
N ASN A 125 -6.20 -5.47 -13.01
CA ASN A 125 -4.98 -6.20 -12.64
C ASN A 125 -5.06 -7.66 -13.15
N GLN A 126 -4.21 -8.53 -12.62
CA GLN A 126 -4.16 -9.96 -13.01
C GLN A 126 -4.42 -10.88 -11.81
N LEU A 127 -5.24 -10.42 -10.85
CA LEU A 127 -5.51 -11.17 -9.63
C LEU A 127 -6.38 -12.40 -9.93
N THR A 128 -5.94 -13.56 -9.48
CA THR A 128 -6.69 -14.81 -9.55
C THR A 128 -7.41 -15.15 -8.24
N ILE A 129 -6.92 -14.59 -7.14
CA ILE A 129 -7.46 -14.72 -5.79
C ILE A 129 -7.39 -13.35 -5.11
N LEU A 130 -8.40 -13.01 -4.31
CA LEU A 130 -8.42 -11.85 -3.45
C LEU A 130 -9.10 -12.23 -2.13
N ASP A 131 -8.35 -12.17 -1.03
CA ASP A 131 -8.88 -12.37 0.32
C ASP A 131 -8.96 -11.04 1.06
N VAL A 132 -10.19 -10.63 1.39
CA VAL A 132 -10.50 -9.40 2.14
C VAL A 132 -11.14 -9.71 3.49
N SER A 133 -11.03 -10.96 3.96
CA SER A 133 -11.71 -11.41 5.19
C SER A 133 -11.27 -10.65 6.44
N ASN A 134 -10.02 -10.15 6.49
CA ASN A 134 -9.49 -9.35 7.60
C ASN A 134 -9.86 -7.85 7.51
N ASN A 135 -10.32 -7.39 6.35
CA ASN A 135 -10.63 -5.97 6.10
C ASN A 135 -12.10 -5.68 6.43
N THR A 136 -12.50 -5.93 7.67
CA THR A 136 -13.92 -5.89 8.08
C THR A 136 -14.53 -4.48 8.07
N ALA A 137 -13.69 -3.43 8.04
CA ALA A 137 -14.09 -2.03 7.91
C ALA A 137 -14.32 -1.60 6.43
N LEU A 138 -14.10 -2.51 5.47
CA LEU A 138 -14.16 -2.18 4.04
C LEU A 138 -15.57 -1.75 3.64
N ASP A 139 -15.68 -0.50 3.17
CA ASP A 139 -16.91 0.12 2.70
C ASP A 139 -16.99 0.10 1.16
N HIS A 140 -15.83 0.29 0.47
CA HIS A 140 -15.72 0.25 -0.98
C HIS A 140 -14.72 -0.80 -1.42
N LEU A 141 -15.16 -1.75 -2.25
CA LEU A 141 -14.31 -2.74 -2.92
C LEU A 141 -14.50 -2.66 -4.44
N ILE A 142 -13.45 -2.29 -5.15
CA ILE A 142 -13.40 -2.22 -6.61
C ILE A 142 -12.33 -3.19 -7.09
N CYS A 143 -12.75 -4.38 -7.54
CA CYS A 143 -11.88 -5.45 -8.00
C CYS A 143 -12.27 -5.96 -9.41
N GLY A 144 -12.99 -5.14 -10.16
CA GLY A 144 -13.37 -5.44 -11.55
C GLY A 144 -12.16 -5.61 -12.47
N TYR A 145 -12.37 -6.24 -13.65
CA TYR A 145 -11.32 -6.47 -14.64
C TYR A 145 -10.08 -7.18 -14.04
N ASN A 146 -10.33 -8.36 -13.46
CA ASN A 146 -9.32 -9.27 -12.94
C ASN A 146 -9.61 -10.70 -13.43
N GLN A 147 -9.01 -11.70 -12.84
CA GLN A 147 -9.17 -13.12 -13.19
C GLN A 147 -9.72 -13.93 -12.01
N LEU A 148 -10.46 -13.29 -11.10
CA LEU A 148 -11.00 -13.93 -9.91
C LEU A 148 -12.01 -15.02 -10.30
N THR A 149 -11.86 -16.21 -9.72
CA THR A 149 -12.81 -17.31 -9.91
C THR A 149 -13.81 -17.43 -8.75
N SER A 150 -13.48 -16.86 -7.62
CA SER A 150 -14.34 -16.75 -6.45
C SER A 150 -14.08 -15.47 -5.69
N LEU A 151 -15.11 -14.94 -5.02
CA LEU A 151 -14.98 -13.81 -4.11
C LEU A 151 -15.89 -14.05 -2.89
N ASN A 152 -15.32 -13.86 -1.70
CA ASN A 152 -16.06 -13.96 -0.45
C ASN A 152 -15.97 -12.64 0.32
N VAL A 153 -17.09 -11.92 0.42
CA VAL A 153 -17.21 -10.66 1.16
C VAL A 153 -18.11 -10.79 2.40
N SER A 154 -18.29 -12.02 2.90
CA SER A 154 -19.17 -12.27 4.05
C SER A 154 -18.68 -11.63 5.36
N SER A 155 -17.39 -11.34 5.49
CA SER A 155 -16.82 -10.64 6.64
C SER A 155 -16.89 -9.11 6.53
N ASN A 156 -17.13 -8.57 5.34
CA ASN A 156 -17.10 -7.14 5.07
C ASN A 156 -18.48 -6.51 5.31
N THR A 157 -18.87 -6.44 6.58
CA THR A 157 -20.22 -6.04 6.99
C THR A 157 -20.49 -4.54 6.83
N ALA A 158 -19.44 -3.74 6.59
CA ALA A 158 -19.55 -2.31 6.30
C ALA A 158 -19.71 -1.99 4.80
N LEU A 159 -19.66 -3.01 3.91
CA LEU A 159 -19.57 -2.81 2.48
C LEU A 159 -20.83 -2.17 1.90
N THR A 160 -20.68 -0.99 1.27
CA THR A 160 -21.75 -0.27 0.59
C THR A 160 -21.58 -0.22 -0.93
N TRP A 161 -20.32 -0.43 -1.40
CA TRP A 161 -20.01 -0.43 -2.83
C TRP A 161 -19.17 -1.65 -3.18
N LEU A 162 -19.64 -2.44 -4.16
CA LEU A 162 -18.90 -3.58 -4.71
C LEU A 162 -18.92 -3.55 -6.24
N ASP A 163 -17.74 -3.44 -6.85
CA ASP A 163 -17.54 -3.73 -8.26
C ASP A 163 -16.60 -4.94 -8.41
N CYS A 164 -17.16 -6.06 -8.83
CA CYS A 164 -16.43 -7.28 -9.18
C CYS A 164 -16.70 -7.72 -10.63
N SER A 165 -17.11 -6.76 -11.48
CA SER A 165 -17.40 -7.00 -12.90
C SER A 165 -16.17 -7.47 -13.68
N ASN A 166 -16.40 -8.08 -14.85
CA ASN A 166 -15.31 -8.52 -15.73
C ASN A 166 -14.26 -9.41 -15.01
N ASN A 167 -14.74 -10.43 -14.31
CA ASN A 167 -13.98 -11.49 -13.68
C ASN A 167 -14.46 -12.87 -14.17
N ASN A 168 -13.85 -13.94 -13.72
CA ASN A 168 -14.24 -15.33 -14.04
C ASN A 168 -15.04 -15.98 -12.89
N LEU A 169 -15.85 -15.20 -12.16
CA LEU A 169 -16.50 -15.65 -10.94
C LEU A 169 -17.49 -16.79 -11.20
N THR A 170 -17.22 -17.92 -10.56
CA THR A 170 -18.17 -19.04 -10.44
C THR A 170 -18.81 -19.09 -9.04
N TYR A 171 -18.24 -18.37 -8.10
CA TYR A 171 -18.74 -18.30 -6.72
C TYR A 171 -18.60 -16.87 -6.18
N LEU A 172 -19.69 -16.32 -5.64
CA LEU A 172 -19.72 -15.03 -4.95
C LEU A 172 -20.52 -15.19 -3.65
N ASN A 173 -19.87 -14.97 -2.51
CA ASN A 173 -20.52 -14.99 -1.21
C ASN A 173 -20.68 -13.57 -0.66
N MET A 174 -21.93 -13.09 -0.69
CA MET A 174 -22.33 -11.77 -0.20
C MET A 174 -23.15 -11.85 1.10
N LYS A 175 -23.09 -12.96 1.85
CA LYS A 175 -23.85 -13.13 3.10
C LYS A 175 -23.22 -12.33 4.27
N ASN A 176 -23.09 -11.03 4.07
CA ASN A 176 -22.53 -10.10 5.06
C ASN A 176 -23.59 -9.39 5.91
N GLY A 177 -24.88 -9.69 5.70
CA GLY A 177 -25.99 -9.07 6.43
C GLY A 177 -26.41 -7.68 5.91
N VAL A 178 -25.73 -7.15 4.89
CA VAL A 178 -25.97 -5.80 4.33
C VAL A 178 -26.22 -5.82 2.82
N THR A 179 -26.52 -6.99 2.23
CA THR A 179 -26.80 -7.14 0.80
C THR A 179 -27.89 -6.20 0.29
N ASP A 180 -28.86 -5.85 1.16
CA ASP A 180 -29.93 -4.90 0.85
C ASP A 180 -29.47 -3.43 0.98
N ALA A 181 -28.29 -3.19 1.60
CA ALA A 181 -27.73 -1.85 1.82
C ALA A 181 -26.62 -1.50 0.81
N LEU A 182 -26.24 -2.42 -0.11
CA LEU A 182 -25.32 -2.12 -1.18
C LEU A 182 -25.89 -1.00 -2.05
N ALA A 183 -25.26 0.19 -1.99
CA ALA A 183 -25.67 1.34 -2.79
C ALA A 183 -25.41 1.09 -4.28
N GLN A 184 -24.37 0.29 -4.60
CA GLN A 184 -24.08 -0.16 -5.96
C GLN A 184 -23.40 -1.54 -5.97
N PHE A 185 -23.88 -2.38 -6.89
CA PHE A 185 -23.33 -3.71 -7.14
C PHE A 185 -23.16 -3.90 -8.65
N TYR A 186 -21.92 -4.20 -9.06
CA TYR A 186 -21.60 -4.53 -10.44
C TYR A 186 -20.97 -5.92 -10.49
N ALA A 187 -21.73 -6.88 -11.01
CA ALA A 187 -21.27 -8.21 -11.38
C ALA A 187 -21.80 -8.49 -12.79
N MET A 188 -21.14 -7.96 -13.80
CA MET A 188 -21.40 -8.32 -15.18
C MET A 188 -20.23 -9.10 -15.75
N TYR A 189 -20.56 -10.16 -16.50
CA TYR A 189 -19.63 -11.06 -17.21
C TYR A 189 -19.02 -10.36 -18.41
#